data_e3ef479bad737110af7e75c123b53175
#
_entry.id   e3ef479bad737110af7e75c123b53175
#
_cell.length_a   1.000
_cell.length_b   1.000
_cell.length_c   1.000
_cell.angle_alpha   90.00
_cell.angle_beta   90.00
_cell.angle_gamma   90.00
#
_symmetry.space_group_name_H-M   'P 1'
#
loop_
_entity.id
_entity.type
_entity.pdbx_description
1 polymer ?
#
loop_
_entity_poly.entity_id
_entity_poly.type
_entity_poly.pdbx_seq_one_letter_code
_entity_poly.pdbx_strand_id
1 'polypeptide(L)'
;MIYFRQKNMTKKQAIQLFQERKVRTIWDDQEEKWYFSIVDVCGVLTDSKDALTARKYWNKLKQRLKDEGNETVTNCHQLKLRAADGKMRLTDVADTEQLFRLIQSIPSPKAEPFKQWMAQVASQRIDQMQDP
;
A
#
# COMPACT_ATOMS: atom_id res chain seq x y z
N MET A 1 -16.00 -4.12 -19.39
CA MET A 1 -15.71 -3.33 -19.13
C MET A 1 -15.26 -2.56 -17.97
N ILE A 2 -15.17 -3.13 -16.85
CA ILE A 2 -14.64 -2.53 -15.72
C ILE A 2 -13.26 -2.03 -15.94
N TYR A 3 -12.51 -2.76 -16.80
CA TYR A 3 -11.25 -2.39 -17.02
C TYR A 3 -11.02 -1.07 -17.59
N PHE A 4 -11.85 -0.62 -18.50
CA PHE A 4 -11.61 0.61 -19.01
C PHE A 4 -11.95 1.73 -18.11
N ARG A 5 -12.73 1.52 -17.12
CA ARG A 5 -12.94 2.53 -16.15
C ARG A 5 -11.75 2.73 -15.28
N GLN A 6 -10.96 1.68 -15.05
CA GLN A 6 -9.78 1.81 -14.24
C GLN A 6 -8.72 2.65 -14.93
N LYS A 7 -8.77 2.70 -16.25
CA LYS A 7 -7.83 3.50 -16.99
C LYS A 7 -7.94 4.97 -16.64
N ASN A 8 -9.11 5.39 -16.22
CA ASN A 8 -9.34 6.77 -15.83
C ASN A 8 -9.64 6.89 -14.35
N MET A 9 -9.00 6.03 -13.55
CA MET A 9 -9.24 6.00 -12.12
C MET A 9 -8.86 7.32 -11.48
N THR A 10 -9.80 7.90 -10.73
CA THR A 10 -9.57 9.13 -9.99
C THR A 10 -8.99 8.81 -8.62
N LYS A 11 -8.54 9.87 -7.91
CA LYS A 11 -8.09 9.69 -6.53
C LYS A 11 -9.20 9.09 -5.69
N LYS A 12 -10.42 9.54 -5.90
CA LYS A 12 -11.56 9.07 -5.13
C LYS A 12 -11.81 7.58 -5.33
N GLN A 13 -11.71 7.14 -6.58
CA GLN A 13 -11.92 5.73 -6.90
C GLN A 13 -10.83 4.85 -6.29
N ALA A 14 -9.58 5.33 -6.33
CA ALA A 14 -8.49 4.58 -5.74
C ALA A 14 -8.65 4.47 -4.23
N ILE A 15 -9.04 5.57 -3.58
CA ILE A 15 -9.29 5.56 -2.14
C ILE A 15 -10.38 4.57 -1.80
N GLN A 16 -11.46 4.57 -2.57
CA GLN A 16 -12.58 3.69 -2.33
C GLN A 16 -12.16 2.21 -2.41
N LEU A 17 -11.39 1.86 -3.42
CA LEU A 17 -10.92 0.50 -3.56
C LEU A 17 -10.08 0.05 -2.37
N PHE A 18 -9.20 0.92 -1.90
CA PHE A 18 -8.37 0.58 -0.76
C PHE A 18 -9.15 0.57 0.53
N GLN A 19 -10.18 1.40 0.66
CA GLN A 19 -11.04 1.39 1.82
C GLN A 19 -11.81 0.08 1.92
N GLU A 20 -12.26 -0.45 0.81
CA GLU A 20 -12.94 -1.73 0.79
C GLU A 20 -12.03 -2.85 1.29
N ARG A 21 -10.72 -2.68 1.11
CA ARG A 21 -9.75 -3.64 1.61
C ARG A 21 -9.18 -3.21 2.96
N LYS A 22 -9.74 -2.15 3.55
CA LYS A 22 -9.34 -1.65 4.88
C LYS A 22 -7.88 -1.18 4.91
N VAL A 23 -7.42 -0.59 3.82
CA VAL A 23 -6.08 -0.02 3.74
C VAL A 23 -6.19 1.50 3.72
N ARG A 24 -5.59 2.15 4.71
CA ARG A 24 -5.58 3.62 4.76
C ARG A 24 -4.61 4.15 3.72
N THR A 25 -5.01 5.20 3.04
CA THR A 25 -4.22 5.81 1.99
C THR A 25 -4.21 7.31 2.13
N ILE A 26 -3.20 7.93 1.54
CA ILE A 26 -3.15 9.37 1.47
C ILE A 26 -2.53 9.79 0.14
N TRP A 27 -3.09 10.82 -0.47
CA TRP A 27 -2.56 11.38 -1.71
C TRP A 27 -1.66 12.55 -1.38
N ASP A 28 -0.45 12.55 -1.94
CA ASP A 28 0.49 13.65 -1.79
C ASP A 28 0.44 14.50 -3.06
N ASP A 29 -0.14 15.69 -2.94
CA ASP A 29 -0.29 16.59 -4.08
C ASP A 29 1.04 17.11 -4.60
N GLN A 30 2.03 17.23 -3.75
CA GLN A 30 3.32 17.75 -4.16
C GLN A 30 4.11 16.76 -4.98
N GLU A 31 4.09 15.49 -4.58
CA GLU A 31 4.80 14.45 -5.30
C GLU A 31 3.90 13.70 -6.26
N GLU A 32 2.61 13.99 -6.22
CA GLU A 32 1.61 13.35 -7.07
C GLU A 32 1.69 11.84 -6.96
N LYS A 33 1.68 11.36 -5.73
CA LYS A 33 1.77 9.94 -5.43
C LYS A 33 0.76 9.54 -4.38
N TRP A 34 0.34 8.28 -4.46
CA TRP A 34 -0.42 7.64 -3.41
C TRP A 34 0.54 6.99 -2.43
N TYR A 35 0.27 7.16 -1.15
CA TYR A 35 0.98 6.45 -0.09
C TYR A 35 -0.02 5.57 0.65
N PHE A 36 0.43 4.39 1.02
CA PHE A 36 -0.42 3.37 1.62
C PHE A 36 0.16 2.93 2.95
N SER A 37 -0.71 2.71 3.94
CA SER A 37 -0.28 2.21 5.23
C SER A 37 0.23 0.77 5.11
N ILE A 38 1.49 0.56 5.43
CA ILE A 38 2.11 -0.76 5.29
C ILE A 38 1.49 -1.76 6.26
N VAL A 39 1.20 -1.34 7.49
CA VAL A 39 0.58 -2.21 8.48
C VAL A 39 -0.77 -2.71 7.98
N ASP A 40 -1.55 -1.83 7.36
CA ASP A 40 -2.86 -2.22 6.86
C ASP A 40 -2.75 -3.23 5.73
N VAL A 41 -1.78 -3.04 4.83
CA VAL A 41 -1.54 -4.00 3.75
C VAL A 41 -1.15 -5.36 4.32
N CYS A 42 -0.26 -5.36 5.30
CA CYS A 42 0.13 -6.60 5.96
C CYS A 42 -1.08 -7.28 6.59
N GLY A 43 -1.95 -6.49 7.21
CA GLY A 43 -3.14 -7.04 7.84
C GLY A 43 -4.08 -7.72 6.84
N VAL A 44 -4.28 -7.08 5.69
CA VAL A 44 -5.14 -7.65 4.65
C VAL A 44 -4.52 -8.92 4.07
N LEU A 45 -3.23 -8.88 3.77
CA LEU A 45 -2.58 -10.01 3.10
C LEU A 45 -2.39 -11.23 4.01
N THR A 46 -2.23 -10.99 5.31
CA THR A 46 -2.03 -12.09 6.25
C THR A 46 -3.30 -12.46 7.00
N ASP A 47 -4.42 -11.80 6.68
CA ASP A 47 -5.68 -12.04 7.37
C ASP A 47 -5.55 -11.83 8.87
N SER A 48 -4.81 -10.81 9.27
CA SER A 48 -4.63 -10.52 10.69
C SER A 48 -5.96 -10.11 11.31
N LYS A 49 -6.25 -10.64 12.49
CA LYS A 49 -7.53 -10.40 13.14
C LYS A 49 -7.61 -9.03 13.78
N ASP A 50 -6.49 -8.37 14.02
CA ASP A 50 -6.49 -7.03 14.61
C ASP A 50 -5.24 -6.26 14.20
N ALA A 51 -5.24 -4.98 14.55
CA ALA A 51 -4.14 -4.09 14.17
C ALA A 51 -2.83 -4.47 14.87
N LEU A 52 -2.92 -5.00 16.08
CA LEU A 52 -1.71 -5.39 16.82
C LEU A 52 -1.00 -6.54 16.13
N THR A 53 -1.77 -7.54 15.68
CA THR A 53 -1.20 -8.68 14.98
C THR A 53 -0.54 -8.24 13.68
N ALA A 54 -1.19 -7.35 12.94
CA ALA A 54 -0.66 -6.82 11.69
C ALA A 54 0.64 -6.04 11.94
N ARG A 55 0.68 -5.26 13.03
CA ARG A 55 1.86 -4.49 13.38
C ARG A 55 3.04 -5.40 13.74
N LYS A 56 2.76 -6.46 14.47
CA LYS A 56 3.81 -7.43 14.82
C LYS A 56 4.37 -8.09 13.57
N TYR A 57 3.50 -8.42 12.64
CA TYR A 57 3.95 -9.00 11.39
C TYR A 57 4.85 -8.03 10.63
N TRP A 58 4.43 -6.78 10.51
CA TRP A 58 5.22 -5.79 9.80
C TRP A 58 6.58 -5.57 10.46
N ASN A 59 6.61 -5.51 11.80
CA ASN A 59 7.87 -5.30 12.50
C ASN A 59 8.87 -6.43 12.23
N LYS A 60 8.39 -7.67 12.19
CA LYS A 60 9.25 -8.81 11.88
C LYS A 60 9.70 -8.79 10.43
N LEU A 61 8.80 -8.48 9.53
CA LEU A 61 9.13 -8.41 8.11
C LEU A 61 10.15 -7.30 7.85
N LYS A 62 9.93 -6.14 8.45
CA LYS A 62 10.82 -5.01 8.30
C LYS A 62 12.24 -5.36 8.78
N GLN A 63 12.34 -6.03 9.91
CA GLN A 63 13.63 -6.44 10.44
C GLN A 63 14.31 -7.44 9.52
N ARG A 64 13.56 -8.41 9.01
CA ARG A 64 14.12 -9.39 8.09
C ARG A 64 14.65 -8.74 6.81
N LEU A 65 13.88 -7.81 6.24
CA LEU A 65 14.30 -7.13 5.03
C LEU A 65 15.52 -6.27 5.28
N LYS A 66 15.59 -5.65 6.44
CA LYS A 66 16.74 -4.85 6.81
C LYS A 66 17.97 -5.73 6.96
N ASP A 67 17.82 -6.89 7.59
CA ASP A 67 18.94 -7.83 7.77
C ASP A 67 19.43 -8.37 6.43
N GLU A 68 18.54 -8.44 5.45
CA GLU A 68 18.89 -8.88 4.11
C GLU A 68 19.51 -7.76 3.26
N GLY A 69 19.66 -6.57 3.85
CA GLY A 69 20.24 -5.45 3.13
C GLY A 69 19.27 -4.72 2.22
N ASN A 70 17.98 -4.97 2.36
CA ASN A 70 16.98 -4.36 1.49
C ASN A 70 16.50 -3.03 2.06
N GLU A 71 17.36 -2.03 2.05
CA GLU A 71 17.03 -0.75 2.63
C GLU A 71 16.03 0.05 1.83
N THR A 72 15.93 -0.21 0.54
CA THR A 72 14.97 0.46 -0.31
C THR A 72 13.55 0.24 0.18
N VAL A 73 13.29 -0.95 0.71
CA VAL A 73 11.97 -1.30 1.22
C VAL A 73 11.79 -0.87 2.67
N THR A 74 12.87 -0.93 3.46
CA THR A 74 12.75 -0.64 4.89
C THR A 74 12.84 0.83 5.23
N ASN A 75 13.43 1.65 4.34
CA ASN A 75 13.50 3.08 4.55
C ASN A 75 12.23 3.74 4.03
N CYS A 76 11.11 3.38 4.62
CA CYS A 76 9.83 3.90 4.20
C CYS A 76 9.59 5.27 4.82
N HIS A 77 8.80 6.08 4.16
CA HIS A 77 8.35 7.35 4.73
C HIS A 77 7.40 7.09 5.87
N GLN A 78 7.31 8.06 6.76
CA GLN A 78 6.31 8.04 7.81
C GLN A 78 5.42 9.25 7.63
N LEU A 79 4.13 9.03 7.59
CA LEU A 79 3.15 10.11 7.48
C LEU A 79 2.13 9.95 8.59
N LYS A 80 1.51 11.06 8.96
CA LYS A 80 0.47 11.00 9.98
C LYS A 80 -0.84 10.56 9.36
N LEU A 81 -1.36 9.46 9.86
CA LEU A 81 -2.66 8.93 9.42
C LEU A 81 -3.55 8.77 10.64
N ARG A 82 -4.85 8.84 10.41
CA ARG A 82 -5.82 8.71 11.49
C ARG A 82 -5.85 7.27 11.99
N ALA A 83 -5.65 7.10 13.28
CA ALA A 83 -5.69 5.80 13.92
C ALA A 83 -7.12 5.45 14.35
N ALA A 84 -7.32 4.23 14.83
CA ALA A 84 -8.63 3.77 15.25
C ALA A 84 -9.22 4.61 16.38
N ASP A 85 -8.36 5.19 17.22
CA ASP A 85 -8.82 6.04 18.33
C ASP A 85 -9.10 7.48 17.89
N GLY A 86 -9.01 7.75 16.59
CA GLY A 86 -9.29 9.08 16.05
C GLY A 86 -8.11 10.04 16.07
N LYS A 87 -7.01 9.65 16.66
CA LYS A 87 -5.82 10.51 16.74
C LYS A 87 -4.94 10.29 15.53
N MET A 88 -4.22 11.35 15.14
CA MET A 88 -3.24 11.24 14.05
C MET A 88 -1.94 10.68 14.61
N ARG A 89 -1.42 9.65 13.98
CA ARG A 89 -0.18 9.02 14.42
C ARG A 89 0.74 8.79 13.24
N LEU A 90 2.03 8.86 13.49
CA LEU A 90 3.03 8.55 12.48
C LEU A 90 2.92 7.07 12.11
N THR A 91 2.82 6.81 10.82
CA THR A 91 2.58 5.47 10.30
C THR A 91 3.56 5.21 9.16
N ASP A 92 4.15 4.03 9.14
CA ASP A 92 5.00 3.64 8.01
C ASP A 92 4.15 3.52 6.76
N VAL A 93 4.55 4.22 5.70
CA VAL A 93 3.82 4.21 4.45
C VAL A 93 4.78 3.91 3.30
N ALA A 94 4.23 3.43 2.21
CA ALA A 94 4.97 3.15 0.99
C ALA A 94 4.19 3.67 -0.19
N ASP A 95 4.90 4.17 -1.20
CA ASP A 95 4.24 4.54 -2.44
C ASP A 95 3.94 3.26 -3.24
N THR A 96 3.32 3.41 -4.39
CA THR A 96 2.89 2.28 -5.20
C THR A 96 4.06 1.34 -5.55
N GLU A 97 5.16 1.91 -5.96
CA GLU A 97 6.31 1.11 -6.37
C GLU A 97 6.94 0.37 -5.20
N GLN A 98 7.13 1.06 -4.08
CA GLN A 98 7.68 0.43 -2.88
C GLN A 98 6.76 -0.66 -2.36
N LEU A 99 5.47 -0.39 -2.38
CA LEU A 99 4.48 -1.34 -1.90
C LEU A 99 4.48 -2.60 -2.76
N PHE A 100 4.60 -2.43 -4.07
CA PHE A 100 4.63 -3.55 -4.99
C PHE A 100 5.81 -4.47 -4.67
N ARG A 101 6.97 -3.90 -4.38
CA ARG A 101 8.14 -4.68 -4.01
C ARG A 101 7.96 -5.36 -2.66
N LEU A 102 7.36 -4.64 -1.71
CA LEU A 102 7.15 -5.18 -0.39
C LEU A 102 6.21 -6.39 -0.41
N ILE A 103 5.15 -6.30 -1.19
CA ILE A 103 4.17 -7.37 -1.30
C ILE A 103 4.80 -8.67 -1.80
N GLN A 104 5.82 -8.57 -2.62
CA GLN A 104 6.50 -9.75 -3.13
C GLN A 104 7.19 -10.54 -2.02
N SER A 105 7.43 -9.92 -0.89
CA SER A 105 8.07 -10.56 0.25
C SER A 105 7.08 -11.15 1.24
N ILE A 106 5.78 -11.05 0.97
CA ILE A 106 4.75 -11.54 1.86
C ILE A 106 4.15 -12.83 1.30
N PRO A 107 4.47 -13.99 1.89
CA PRO A 107 3.90 -15.25 1.39
C PRO A 107 2.46 -15.38 1.84
N SER A 108 1.55 -15.12 0.93
CA SER A 108 0.12 -15.14 1.22
C SER A 108 -0.64 -15.53 -0.04
N PRO A 109 -1.70 -16.36 0.07
CA PRO A 109 -2.54 -16.65 -1.10
C PRO A 109 -3.25 -15.42 -1.63
N LYS A 110 -3.41 -14.37 -0.80
CA LYS A 110 -4.02 -13.13 -1.24
C LYS A 110 -3.01 -12.21 -1.90
N ALA A 111 -1.72 -12.47 -1.76
CA ALA A 111 -0.69 -11.59 -2.29
C ALA A 111 -0.74 -11.52 -3.81
N GLU A 112 -0.94 -12.66 -4.48
CA GLU A 112 -0.96 -12.67 -5.93
C GLU A 112 -2.07 -11.84 -6.54
N PRO A 113 -3.33 -12.02 -6.14
CA PRO A 113 -4.38 -11.15 -6.66
C PRO A 113 -4.15 -9.68 -6.33
N PHE A 114 -3.63 -9.40 -5.15
CA PHE A 114 -3.36 -8.03 -4.76
C PHE A 114 -2.25 -7.43 -5.60
N LYS A 115 -1.19 -8.19 -5.88
CA LYS A 115 -0.11 -7.74 -6.75
C LYS A 115 -0.62 -7.45 -8.15
N GLN A 116 -1.48 -8.31 -8.69
CA GLN A 116 -2.04 -8.12 -10.00
C GLN A 116 -2.85 -6.84 -10.07
N TRP A 117 -3.65 -6.60 -9.06
CA TRP A 117 -4.44 -5.40 -8.99
C TRP A 117 -3.56 -4.16 -8.88
N MET A 118 -2.53 -4.22 -8.04
CA MET A 118 -1.60 -3.12 -7.87
C MET A 118 -0.83 -2.81 -9.17
N ALA A 119 -0.40 -3.84 -9.86
CA ALA A 119 0.30 -3.67 -11.12
C ALA A 119 -0.59 -3.00 -12.15
N GLN A 120 -1.85 -3.38 -12.17
CA GLN A 120 -2.81 -2.81 -13.09
C GLN A 120 -3.04 -1.33 -12.81
N VAL A 121 -3.19 -0.97 -11.55
CA VAL A 121 -3.37 0.42 -11.15
C VAL A 121 -2.13 1.24 -11.50
N ALA A 122 -0.95 0.73 -11.19
CA ALA A 122 0.29 1.42 -11.45
C ALA A 122 0.51 1.63 -12.96
N SER A 123 0.21 0.62 -13.76
CA SER A 123 0.34 0.71 -15.20
C SER A 123 -0.59 1.75 -15.79
N GLN A 124 -1.83 1.77 -15.32
CA GLN A 124 -2.80 2.74 -15.80
C GLN A 124 -2.40 4.15 -15.44
N ARG A 125 -1.80 4.33 -14.27
CA ARG A 125 -1.36 5.65 -13.86
C ARG A 125 -0.21 6.14 -14.73
N ILE A 126 0.69 5.25 -15.09
CA ILE A 126 1.79 5.58 -15.98
C ILE A 126 1.23 5.97 -17.35
N ASP A 127 0.27 5.22 -17.85
CA ASP A 127 -0.36 5.52 -19.14
C ASP A 127 -1.01 6.89 -19.12
N GLN A 128 -1.68 7.23 -18.04
CA GLN A 128 -2.30 8.54 -17.91
C GLN A 128 -1.30 9.67 -17.91
N MET A 129 -0.13 9.43 -17.34
CA MET A 129 0.91 10.43 -17.30
C MET A 129 1.58 10.61 -18.66
N GLN A 130 1.61 9.56 -19.45
CA GLN A 130 2.25 9.62 -20.76
C GLN A 130 1.31 10.13 -21.86
N ASP A 131 0.02 10.10 -21.60
CA ASP A 131 -0.97 10.49 -22.58
C ASP A 131 -1.50 11.87 -22.25
N PRO A 132 -0.98 12.91 -22.87
CA PRO A 132 -1.36 14.30 -22.56
C PRO A 132 -2.78 14.66 -22.97
#